data_2c3501509030b0c0426d3311c2af8d47
#
_entry.id   2c3501509030b0c0426d3311c2af8d47
#
_cell.length_a   1.000
_cell.length_b   1.000
_cell.length_c   1.000
_cell.angle_alpha   90.00
_cell.angle_beta   90.00
_cell.angle_gamma   90.00
#
_symmetry.space_group_name_H-M   'P 1'
#
loop_
_entity.id
_entity.type
_entity.pdbx_description
1 polymer ?
#
loop_
_entity_poly.entity_id
_entity_poly.type
_entity_poly.pdbx_seq_one_letter_code
_entity_poly.pdbx_strand_id
1 'polypeptide(L)'
;YTYFLPTIPAAECTLAYEVFGDGRIRTTLSYDPVKELGDMPEFGVIFKFNADYDHVSWYGLGEAETYADRKKGAKLGIYDNMVKDNVARYMVPQECGAKEEVRWAKITDRKGRGMLFEMDKENGPMMFSALPYTPHEMENAMHPYELPQIHYTVVRVAKGQMGIAGDDSWGARTQEEYLLDTSKPMEFSFVFKGI
;
A
#
# COMPACT_ATOMS: atom_id res chain seq x y z
N TYR A 1 3.71 14.85 -13.08
CA TYR A 1 2.82 14.02 -13.91
C TYR A 1 1.38 14.19 -13.45
N THR A 2 0.48 14.40 -14.39
CA THR A 2 -0.96 14.39 -14.13
C THR A 2 -1.57 13.12 -14.72
N TYR A 3 -2.31 12.39 -13.91
CA TYR A 3 -3.01 11.18 -14.31
C TYR A 3 -4.50 11.46 -14.38
N PHE A 4 -5.12 11.14 -15.50
CA PHE A 4 -6.57 11.16 -15.69
C PHE A 4 -7.12 9.80 -15.25
N LEU A 5 -7.96 9.81 -14.22
CA LEU A 5 -8.53 8.59 -13.68
C LEU A 5 -9.72 8.13 -14.57
N PRO A 6 -9.89 6.84 -14.81
CA PRO A 6 -10.99 6.30 -15.63
C PRO A 6 -12.31 6.28 -14.85
N THR A 7 -12.72 7.44 -14.34
CA THR A 7 -13.91 7.62 -13.49
C THR A 7 -14.98 8.48 -14.15
N ILE A 8 -16.22 8.34 -13.69
CA ILE A 8 -17.35 9.17 -14.08
C ILE A 8 -18.05 9.65 -12.80
N PRO A 9 -18.04 10.97 -12.49
CA PRO A 9 -17.39 12.05 -13.25
C PRO A 9 -15.86 11.89 -13.34
N ALA A 10 -15.27 12.60 -14.32
CA ALA A 10 -13.83 12.59 -14.53
C ALA A 10 -13.08 13.15 -13.30
N ALA A 11 -11.99 12.49 -12.94
CA ALA A 11 -11.09 12.91 -11.88
C ALA A 11 -9.64 12.84 -12.35
N GLU A 12 -8.77 13.58 -11.69
CA GLU A 12 -7.33 13.55 -11.96
C GLU A 12 -6.52 13.60 -10.67
N CYS A 13 -5.34 13.06 -10.68
CA CYS A 13 -4.38 13.19 -9.59
C CYS A 13 -3.01 13.60 -10.14
N THR A 14 -2.21 14.24 -9.31
CA THR A 14 -0.86 14.67 -9.66
C THR A 14 0.16 13.89 -8.85
N LEU A 15 1.22 13.42 -9.52
CA LEU A 15 2.38 12.78 -8.91
C LEU A 15 3.63 13.58 -9.23
N ALA A 16 4.24 14.17 -8.21
CA ALA A 16 5.46 14.96 -8.31
C ALA A 16 6.66 14.18 -7.76
N TYR A 17 7.81 14.29 -8.43
CA TYR A 17 9.09 13.74 -7.97
C TYR A 17 10.10 14.86 -7.78
N GLU A 18 10.72 14.91 -6.62
CA GLU A 18 11.84 15.78 -6.30
C GLU A 18 13.10 14.93 -6.08
N VAL A 19 14.10 15.10 -6.93
CA VAL A 19 15.33 14.30 -6.91
C VAL A 19 16.44 15.08 -6.22
N PHE A 20 17.02 14.51 -5.17
CA PHE A 20 18.10 15.08 -4.39
C PHE A 20 19.48 14.56 -4.82
N GLY A 21 20.52 15.36 -4.59
CA GLY A 21 21.88 15.01 -4.96
C GLY A 21 22.48 13.81 -4.22
N ASP A 22 21.85 13.33 -3.16
CA ASP A 22 22.22 12.13 -2.39
C ASP A 22 21.47 10.86 -2.84
N GLY A 23 20.76 10.93 -3.96
CA GLY A 23 20.01 9.83 -4.55
C GLY A 23 18.64 9.57 -3.95
N ARG A 24 18.20 10.38 -2.98
CA ARG A 24 16.82 10.34 -2.48
C ARG A 24 15.85 10.92 -3.50
N ILE A 25 14.66 10.38 -3.54
CA ILE A 25 13.56 10.88 -4.36
C ILE A 25 12.34 11.04 -3.45
N ARG A 26 11.92 12.29 -3.23
CA ARG A 26 10.65 12.59 -2.59
C ARG A 26 9.54 12.47 -3.62
N THR A 27 8.51 11.74 -3.29
CA THR A 27 7.33 11.54 -4.12
C THR A 27 6.14 12.17 -3.42
N THR A 28 5.41 13.04 -4.10
CA THR A 28 4.19 13.67 -3.58
C THR A 28 3.03 13.35 -4.49
N LEU A 29 2.02 12.70 -3.94
CA LEU A 29 0.73 12.43 -4.59
C LEU A 29 -0.29 13.44 -4.08
N SER A 30 -0.99 14.14 -5.00
CA SER A 30 -2.03 15.11 -4.67
C SER A 30 -3.31 14.79 -5.44
N TYR A 31 -4.44 14.95 -4.78
CA TYR A 31 -5.77 14.68 -5.33
C TYR A 31 -6.81 15.62 -4.74
N ASP A 32 -7.60 16.22 -5.61
CA ASP A 32 -8.80 16.97 -5.22
C ASP A 32 -10.01 16.04 -5.35
N PRO A 33 -10.62 15.59 -4.24
CA PRO A 33 -11.68 14.61 -4.29
C PRO A 33 -12.92 15.10 -5.05
N VAL A 34 -13.47 14.22 -5.87
CA VAL A 34 -14.72 14.42 -6.60
C VAL A 34 -15.84 13.77 -5.80
N LYS A 35 -16.74 14.58 -5.25
CA LYS A 35 -17.77 14.15 -4.28
C LYS A 35 -18.66 13.00 -4.77
N GLU A 36 -18.93 12.95 -6.07
CA GLU A 36 -19.81 11.97 -6.69
C GLU A 36 -19.17 10.58 -6.85
N LEU A 37 -17.87 10.42 -6.59
CA LEU A 37 -17.17 9.14 -6.75
C LEU A 37 -17.33 8.19 -5.56
N GLY A 38 -17.93 8.65 -4.47
CA GLY A 38 -18.13 7.83 -3.28
C GLY A 38 -16.87 7.65 -2.44
N ASP A 39 -16.81 6.52 -1.71
CA ASP A 39 -15.69 6.24 -0.79
C ASP A 39 -14.42 5.91 -1.56
N MET A 40 -13.30 6.43 -1.09
CA MET A 40 -11.97 6.13 -1.63
C MET A 40 -11.41 4.90 -0.93
N PRO A 41 -11.10 3.82 -1.66
CA PRO A 41 -10.57 2.61 -1.03
C PRO A 41 -9.13 2.77 -0.53
N GLU A 42 -8.29 3.50 -1.27
CA GLU A 42 -6.87 3.69 -0.95
C GLU A 42 -6.34 4.98 -1.59
N PHE A 43 -5.39 5.64 -0.92
CA PHE A 43 -4.66 6.78 -1.46
C PHE A 43 -3.16 6.54 -1.37
N GLY A 44 -2.56 6.11 -2.49
CA GLY A 44 -1.16 5.70 -2.51
C GLY A 44 -0.59 5.47 -3.91
N VAL A 45 0.63 4.97 -3.94
CA VAL A 45 1.41 4.71 -5.16
C VAL A 45 1.84 3.25 -5.20
N ILE A 46 1.71 2.62 -6.36
CA ILE A 46 2.13 1.24 -6.61
C ILE A 46 3.43 1.22 -7.41
N PHE A 47 4.36 0.38 -6.97
CA PHE A 47 5.61 0.08 -7.66
C PHE A 47 5.67 -1.41 -8.04
N LYS A 48 6.31 -1.71 -9.15
CA LYS A 48 6.65 -3.08 -9.53
C LYS A 48 8.16 -3.26 -9.60
N PHE A 49 8.66 -4.30 -8.95
CA PHE A 49 10.05 -4.73 -8.95
C PHE A 49 10.17 -6.11 -9.58
N ASN A 50 11.36 -6.47 -10.05
CA ASN A 50 11.65 -7.83 -10.44
C ASN A 50 11.44 -8.78 -9.24
N ALA A 51 10.98 -10.01 -9.50
CA ALA A 51 10.74 -11.03 -8.49
C ALA A 51 11.98 -11.41 -7.64
N ASP A 52 13.18 -11.08 -8.11
CA ASP A 52 14.43 -11.29 -7.33
C ASP A 52 14.50 -10.39 -6.07
N TYR A 53 13.71 -9.31 -6.02
CA TYR A 53 13.55 -8.47 -4.84
C TYR A 53 12.46 -9.05 -3.93
N ASP A 54 12.74 -10.21 -3.37
CA ASP A 54 11.79 -11.06 -2.66
C ASP A 54 11.86 -10.98 -1.13
N HIS A 55 12.76 -10.14 -0.58
CA HIS A 55 12.89 -9.91 0.86
C HIS A 55 12.30 -8.54 1.23
N VAL A 56 11.50 -8.51 2.29
CA VAL A 56 10.94 -7.28 2.85
C VAL A 56 11.28 -7.17 4.33
N SER A 57 11.68 -5.98 4.75
CA SER A 57 11.78 -5.63 6.18
C SER A 57 11.16 -4.26 6.42
N TRP A 58 10.53 -4.07 7.57
CA TRP A 58 9.88 -2.80 7.91
C TRP A 58 9.93 -2.48 9.39
N TYR A 59 9.88 -1.19 9.71
CA TYR A 59 9.62 -0.68 11.04
C TYR A 59 8.22 -0.10 11.07
N GLY A 60 7.29 -0.82 11.66
CA GLY A 60 5.86 -0.50 11.68
C GLY A 60 5.10 -1.46 12.58
N LEU A 61 3.77 -1.50 12.41
CA LEU A 61 2.97 -2.53 13.05
C LEU A 61 3.15 -3.88 12.32
N GLY A 62 3.08 -4.95 13.08
CA GLY A 62 3.22 -6.32 12.60
C GLY A 62 3.07 -7.32 13.75
N GLU A 63 3.44 -8.56 13.53
CA GLU A 63 3.99 -9.24 12.36
C GLU A 63 2.94 -9.48 11.24
N ALA A 64 1.71 -9.82 11.63
CA ALA A 64 0.59 -10.03 10.71
C ALA A 64 0.20 -8.73 9.97
N GLU A 65 -0.69 -8.87 8.99
CA GLU A 65 -1.30 -7.72 8.32
C GLU A 65 -2.10 -6.85 9.29
N THR A 66 -2.12 -5.56 9.03
CA THR A 66 -2.86 -4.57 9.80
C THR A 66 -3.59 -3.60 8.88
N TYR A 67 -4.79 -3.19 9.27
CA TYR A 67 -5.63 -2.22 8.58
C TYR A 67 -6.17 -1.20 9.58
N ALA A 68 -6.72 -0.09 9.13
CA ALA A 68 -7.25 0.97 9.97
C ALA A 68 -8.18 0.42 11.09
N ASP A 69 -9.04 -0.53 10.74
CA ASP A 69 -10.01 -1.20 11.62
C ASP A 69 -9.50 -2.52 12.23
N ARG A 70 -8.28 -2.95 11.89
CA ARG A 70 -7.72 -4.25 12.28
C ARG A 70 -6.25 -4.13 12.72
N LYS A 71 -5.96 -3.37 13.75
CA LYS A 71 -4.59 -3.15 14.23
C LYS A 71 -4.40 -3.16 15.76
N LYS A 72 -5.47 -3.27 16.53
CA LYS A 72 -5.40 -3.13 17.99
C LYS A 72 -4.52 -4.18 18.70
N GLY A 73 -4.32 -5.35 18.11
CA GLY A 73 -3.45 -6.41 18.66
C GLY A 73 -2.00 -6.35 18.19
N ALA A 74 -1.71 -5.51 17.20
CA ALA A 74 -0.38 -5.42 16.60
C ALA A 74 0.58 -4.62 17.48
N LYS A 75 1.87 -4.93 17.37
CA LYS A 75 2.95 -4.24 18.10
C LYS A 75 3.84 -3.51 17.13
N LEU A 76 4.30 -2.33 17.54
CA LEU A 76 5.33 -1.61 16.82
C LEU A 76 6.68 -2.33 16.99
N GLY A 77 7.33 -2.65 15.89
CA GLY A 77 8.60 -3.38 15.89
C GLY A 77 9.29 -3.34 14.54
N ILE A 78 10.46 -3.94 14.47
CA ILE A 78 11.16 -4.20 13.22
C ILE A 78 10.90 -5.67 12.88
N TYR A 79 10.39 -5.90 11.69
CA TYR A 79 10.02 -7.21 11.17
C TYR A 79 10.68 -7.45 9.83
N ASP A 80 10.82 -8.72 9.47
CA ASP A 80 11.30 -9.15 8.15
C ASP A 80 10.67 -10.48 7.75
N ASN A 81 10.46 -10.66 6.47
CA ASN A 81 10.01 -11.93 5.89
C ASN A 81 10.25 -11.95 4.36
N MET A 82 9.82 -13.02 3.73
CA MET A 82 9.75 -13.08 2.27
C MET A 82 8.45 -12.43 1.79
N VAL A 83 8.50 -11.74 0.67
CA VAL A 83 7.33 -11.10 0.05
C VAL A 83 6.14 -12.05 -0.10
N LYS A 84 6.39 -13.31 -0.50
CA LYS A 84 5.35 -14.35 -0.64
C LYS A 84 4.64 -14.69 0.68
N ASP A 85 5.31 -14.49 1.82
CA ASP A 85 4.76 -14.83 3.13
C ASP A 85 3.76 -13.78 3.63
N ASN A 86 3.67 -12.62 2.95
CA ASN A 86 2.67 -11.59 3.24
C ASN A 86 1.31 -11.87 2.58
N VAL A 87 1.20 -12.86 1.72
CA VAL A 87 -0.09 -13.26 1.15
C VAL A 87 -0.91 -13.95 2.22
N ALA A 88 -2.01 -13.33 2.64
CA ALA A 88 -2.93 -13.94 3.60
C ALA A 88 -3.61 -15.18 2.99
N ARG A 89 -3.79 -16.21 3.79
CA ARG A 89 -4.37 -17.48 3.36
C ARG A 89 -5.91 -17.44 3.35
N TYR A 90 -6.45 -16.44 2.67
CA TYR A 90 -7.90 -16.39 2.43
C TYR A 90 -8.29 -17.45 1.40
N MET A 91 -9.50 -18.00 1.53
CA MET A 91 -10.01 -19.01 0.62
C MET A 91 -10.16 -18.47 -0.81
N VAL A 92 -10.59 -17.22 -0.93
CA VAL A 92 -10.64 -16.47 -2.18
C VAL A 92 -9.55 -15.39 -2.11
N PRO A 93 -8.60 -15.38 -3.06
CA PRO A 93 -7.60 -14.33 -3.10
C PRO A 93 -8.23 -12.94 -3.12
N GLN A 94 -7.71 -12.05 -2.32
CA GLN A 94 -8.23 -10.69 -2.16
C GLN A 94 -7.17 -9.77 -1.55
N GLU A 95 -7.52 -8.50 -1.36
CA GLU A 95 -6.66 -7.54 -0.67
C GLU A 95 -6.13 -8.11 0.64
N CYS A 96 -4.81 -8.00 0.84
CA CYS A 96 -4.13 -8.50 2.03
C CYS A 96 -2.74 -7.88 2.21
N GLY A 97 -2.10 -8.22 3.32
CA GLY A 97 -0.68 -7.97 3.57
C GLY A 97 -0.31 -6.53 3.93
N ALA A 98 -1.27 -5.63 4.13
CA ALA A 98 -0.99 -4.26 4.54
C ALA A 98 -0.31 -4.19 5.92
N LYS A 99 0.57 -3.22 6.09
CA LYS A 99 1.25 -2.86 7.34
C LYS A 99 1.01 -1.40 7.64
N GLU A 100 0.37 -1.14 8.74
CA GLU A 100 0.08 0.22 9.23
C GLU A 100 1.25 0.79 10.04
N GLU A 101 1.29 2.11 10.15
CA GLU A 101 2.25 2.83 10.97
C GLU A 101 3.72 2.56 10.59
N VAL A 102 4.02 2.40 9.31
CA VAL A 102 5.35 2.13 8.81
C VAL A 102 6.17 3.41 8.72
N ARG A 103 7.35 3.42 9.37
CA ARG A 103 8.31 4.52 9.33
C ARG A 103 9.31 4.36 8.22
N TRP A 104 9.70 3.11 7.97
CA TRP A 104 10.50 2.74 6.82
C TRP A 104 10.23 1.28 6.43
N ALA A 105 10.43 0.98 5.17
CA ALA A 105 10.41 -0.37 4.62
C ALA A 105 11.52 -0.54 3.57
N LYS A 106 12.04 -1.76 3.47
CA LYS A 106 13.05 -2.14 2.48
C LYS A 106 12.55 -3.32 1.68
N ILE A 107 12.77 -3.26 0.37
CA ILE A 107 12.64 -4.40 -0.52
C ILE A 107 14.02 -4.69 -1.07
N THR A 108 14.53 -5.91 -0.89
CA THR A 108 15.89 -6.27 -1.29
C THR A 108 15.98 -7.60 -2.01
N ASP A 109 17.04 -7.72 -2.83
CA ASP A 109 17.49 -9.00 -3.35
C ASP A 109 18.34 -9.77 -2.29
N ARG A 110 18.74 -10.99 -2.62
CA ARG A 110 19.59 -11.85 -1.75
C ARG A 110 20.98 -11.28 -1.45
N LYS A 111 21.39 -10.23 -2.14
CA LYS A 111 22.65 -9.50 -1.91
C LYS A 111 22.45 -8.24 -1.05
N GLY A 112 21.22 -7.99 -0.62
CA GLY A 112 20.86 -6.82 0.16
C GLY A 112 20.73 -5.52 -0.65
N ARG A 113 20.74 -5.59 -1.98
CA ARG A 113 20.51 -4.45 -2.86
C ARG A 113 19.03 -4.28 -3.09
N GLY A 114 18.55 -3.08 -3.16
CA GLY A 114 17.13 -2.85 -3.37
C GLY A 114 16.69 -1.42 -3.22
N MET A 115 15.55 -1.23 -2.59
CA MET A 115 14.93 0.06 -2.38
C MET A 115 14.54 0.24 -0.92
N LEU A 116 14.88 1.39 -0.36
CA LEU A 116 14.41 1.86 0.93
C LEU A 116 13.30 2.88 0.69
N PHE A 117 12.17 2.70 1.35
CA PHE A 117 11.05 3.64 1.45
C PHE A 117 11.01 4.19 2.88
N GLU A 118 10.87 5.49 3.02
CA GLU A 118 10.84 6.18 4.31
C GLU A 118 9.65 7.12 4.36
N MET A 119 9.02 7.18 5.52
CA MET A 119 7.96 8.18 5.75
C MET A 119 8.53 9.58 5.58
N ASP A 120 7.74 10.47 5.01
CA ASP A 120 8.01 11.91 5.11
C ASP A 120 7.60 12.39 6.50
N LYS A 121 8.49 13.12 7.17
CA LYS A 121 8.25 13.62 8.53
C LYS A 121 7.03 14.53 8.62
N GLU A 122 6.70 15.23 7.54
CA GLU A 122 5.54 16.12 7.46
C GLU A 122 4.22 15.35 7.40
N ASN A 123 4.24 14.12 6.84
CA ASN A 123 3.05 13.29 6.67
C ASN A 123 2.90 12.21 7.77
N GLY A 124 3.96 11.94 8.53
CA GLY A 124 3.97 10.86 9.51
C GLY A 124 4.07 9.46 8.89
N PRO A 125 3.78 8.42 9.69
CA PRO A 125 3.86 7.02 9.23
C PRO A 125 2.96 6.75 8.02
N MET A 126 3.40 5.83 7.18
CA MET A 126 2.71 5.40 5.96
C MET A 126 2.10 4.00 6.14
N MET A 127 1.15 3.66 5.31
CA MET A 127 0.75 2.28 5.04
C MET A 127 1.68 1.71 3.98
N PHE A 128 2.07 0.45 4.15
CA PHE A 128 2.97 -0.25 3.25
C PHE A 128 2.53 -1.68 3.01
N SER A 129 2.62 -2.16 1.78
CA SER A 129 2.51 -3.60 1.51
C SER A 129 3.52 -4.04 0.45
N ALA A 130 3.91 -5.31 0.51
CA ALA A 130 4.74 -5.95 -0.50
C ALA A 130 4.20 -7.35 -0.76
N LEU A 131 3.68 -7.58 -1.96
CA LEU A 131 3.01 -8.80 -2.39
C LEU A 131 3.57 -9.29 -3.73
N PRO A 132 3.49 -10.60 -4.04
CA PRO A 132 3.92 -11.13 -5.32
C PRO A 132 2.87 -10.99 -6.43
N TYR A 133 1.74 -10.35 -6.16
CA TYR A 133 0.61 -10.20 -7.07
C TYR A 133 0.10 -8.75 -7.07
N THR A 134 -0.44 -8.34 -8.20
CA THR A 134 -1.23 -7.11 -8.27
C THR A 134 -2.60 -7.30 -7.64
N PRO A 135 -3.27 -6.23 -7.19
CA PRO A 135 -4.66 -6.31 -6.75
C PRO A 135 -5.57 -6.95 -7.79
N HIS A 136 -5.38 -6.62 -9.07
CA HIS A 136 -6.18 -7.15 -10.17
C HIS A 136 -5.98 -8.68 -10.38
N GLU A 137 -4.77 -9.19 -10.23
CA GLU A 137 -4.51 -10.63 -10.30
C GLU A 137 -5.16 -11.38 -9.14
N MET A 138 -5.15 -10.80 -7.95
CA MET A 138 -5.85 -11.39 -6.79
C MET A 138 -7.36 -11.36 -6.98
N GLU A 139 -7.93 -10.26 -7.44
CA GLU A 139 -9.37 -10.09 -7.66
C GLU A 139 -9.93 -11.04 -8.73
N ASN A 140 -9.15 -11.37 -9.75
CA ASN A 140 -9.56 -12.28 -10.83
C ASN A 140 -9.47 -13.78 -10.46
N ALA A 141 -8.82 -14.12 -9.35
CA ALA A 141 -8.67 -15.51 -8.91
C ALA A 141 -9.78 -15.88 -7.91
N MET A 142 -10.50 -16.95 -8.18
CA MET A 142 -11.49 -17.51 -7.26
C MET A 142 -10.86 -18.47 -6.24
N HIS A 143 -9.66 -18.98 -6.54
CA HIS A 143 -8.91 -19.91 -5.68
C HIS A 143 -7.41 -19.60 -5.73
N PRO A 144 -6.65 -19.88 -4.66
CA PRO A 144 -5.20 -19.63 -4.62
C PRO A 144 -4.39 -20.29 -5.74
N TYR A 145 -4.83 -21.46 -6.24
CA TYR A 145 -4.14 -22.16 -7.33
C TYR A 145 -4.33 -21.51 -8.71
N GLU A 146 -5.23 -20.56 -8.83
CA GLU A 146 -5.47 -19.78 -10.06
C GLU A 146 -4.56 -18.55 -10.15
N LEU A 147 -3.90 -18.20 -9.05
CA LEU A 147 -2.92 -17.12 -9.06
C LEU A 147 -1.77 -17.45 -10.01
N PRO A 148 -1.25 -16.47 -10.76
CA PRO A 148 -0.18 -16.71 -11.72
C PRO A 148 1.13 -17.10 -11.01
N GLN A 149 2.12 -17.58 -11.79
CA GLN A 149 3.47 -17.70 -11.27
C GLN A 149 4.01 -16.33 -10.88
N ILE A 150 4.82 -16.29 -9.80
CA ILE A 150 5.41 -15.05 -9.31
C ILE A 150 6.42 -14.53 -10.33
N HIS A 151 6.17 -13.35 -10.89
CA HIS A 151 7.03 -12.67 -11.87
C HIS A 151 7.61 -11.36 -11.37
N TYR A 152 7.05 -10.82 -10.27
CA TYR A 152 7.45 -9.52 -9.72
C TYR A 152 7.09 -9.42 -8.23
N THR A 153 7.60 -8.37 -7.61
CA THR A 153 7.16 -7.88 -6.32
C THR A 153 6.40 -6.58 -6.52
N VAL A 154 5.18 -6.52 -6.03
CA VAL A 154 4.31 -5.34 -6.04
C VAL A 154 4.39 -4.67 -4.68
N VAL A 155 4.84 -3.43 -4.66
CA VAL A 155 4.94 -2.61 -3.46
C VAL A 155 3.92 -1.50 -3.52
N ARG A 156 3.16 -1.32 -2.44
CA ARG A 156 2.27 -0.17 -2.26
C ARG A 156 2.77 0.68 -1.11
N VAL A 157 2.81 1.98 -1.34
CA VAL A 157 3.13 3.00 -0.34
C VAL A 157 1.97 3.98 -0.34
N ALA A 158 1.22 4.04 0.75
CA ALA A 158 -0.01 4.82 0.82
C ALA A 158 -0.08 5.68 2.09
N LYS A 159 -0.86 6.75 1.98
CA LYS A 159 -1.28 7.53 3.15
C LYS A 159 -2.15 6.68 4.07
N GLY A 160 -2.99 5.85 3.45
CA GLY A 160 -3.88 4.94 4.14
C GLY A 160 -4.82 4.23 3.17
N GLN A 161 -5.52 3.28 3.71
CA GLN A 161 -6.56 2.50 3.09
C GLN A 161 -7.79 2.54 3.99
N MET A 162 -8.98 2.53 3.42
CA MET A 162 -10.20 2.40 4.22
C MET A 162 -10.21 1.06 4.97
N GLY A 163 -10.96 0.96 6.07
CA GLY A 163 -11.16 -0.30 6.77
C GLY A 163 -11.75 -1.39 5.87
N ILE A 164 -11.39 -2.63 6.17
CA ILE A 164 -11.75 -3.80 5.34
C ILE A 164 -12.96 -4.57 5.86
N ALA A 165 -13.51 -4.19 7.03
CA ALA A 165 -14.61 -4.89 7.67
C ALA A 165 -15.80 -3.96 7.95
N GLY A 166 -17.00 -4.55 7.92
CA GLY A 166 -18.24 -3.98 8.44
C GLY A 166 -18.73 -4.76 9.65
N ASP A 167 -19.94 -4.46 10.12
CA ASP A 167 -20.56 -5.12 11.28
C ASP A 167 -20.92 -6.59 11.02
N ASP A 168 -21.02 -6.99 9.77
CA ASP A 168 -21.34 -8.37 9.37
C ASP A 168 -20.64 -8.77 8.07
N SER A 169 -20.80 -10.04 7.67
CA SER A 169 -20.27 -10.59 6.41
C SER A 169 -21.27 -10.55 5.24
N TRP A 170 -22.38 -9.84 5.38
CA TRP A 170 -23.45 -9.76 4.40
C TRP A 170 -23.44 -8.47 3.58
N GLY A 171 -22.34 -7.73 3.62
CA GLY A 171 -22.15 -6.49 2.89
C GLY A 171 -22.37 -5.22 3.71
N ALA A 172 -22.28 -5.31 5.03
CA ALA A 172 -22.24 -4.12 5.87
C ALA A 172 -21.05 -3.23 5.46
N ARG A 173 -21.33 -1.93 5.29
CA ARG A 173 -20.33 -0.94 4.94
C ARG A 173 -19.32 -0.77 6.06
N THR A 174 -18.07 -0.46 5.70
CA THR A 174 -17.04 -0.01 6.65
C THR A 174 -17.54 1.17 7.48
N GLN A 175 -17.27 1.17 8.79
CA GLN A 175 -17.66 2.24 9.68
C GLN A 175 -16.99 3.55 9.31
N GLU A 176 -17.69 4.68 9.47
CA GLU A 176 -17.23 6.00 9.01
C GLU A 176 -15.86 6.40 9.56
N GLU A 177 -15.54 6.01 10.80
CA GLU A 177 -14.25 6.31 11.43
C GLU A 177 -13.05 5.67 10.74
N TYR A 178 -13.28 4.65 9.89
CA TYR A 178 -12.25 3.93 9.13
C TYR A 178 -12.28 4.25 7.63
N LEU A 179 -13.08 5.22 7.21
CA LEU A 179 -13.06 5.73 5.85
C LEU A 179 -11.95 6.77 5.69
N LEU A 180 -11.45 6.93 4.46
CA LEU A 180 -10.58 8.04 4.14
C LEU A 180 -11.41 9.33 4.03
N ASP A 181 -10.93 10.42 4.66
CA ASP A 181 -11.59 11.72 4.60
C ASP A 181 -11.39 12.37 3.21
N THR A 182 -12.39 12.22 2.36
CA THR A 182 -12.45 12.81 1.01
C THR A 182 -13.24 14.13 0.98
N SER A 183 -13.48 14.77 2.12
CA SER A 183 -14.17 16.05 2.18
C SER A 183 -13.31 17.27 1.80
N LYS A 184 -11.99 17.05 1.68
CA LYS A 184 -10.98 18.11 1.41
C LYS A 184 -9.85 17.57 0.53
N PRO A 185 -9.04 18.46 -0.08
CA PRO A 185 -7.85 18.07 -0.85
C PRO A 185 -6.96 17.12 -0.05
N MET A 186 -6.45 16.09 -0.74
CA MET A 186 -5.59 15.07 -0.17
C MET A 186 -4.18 15.22 -0.70
N GLU A 187 -3.21 15.14 0.18
CA GLU A 187 -1.79 15.11 -0.16
C GLU A 187 -1.08 14.04 0.67
N PHE A 188 -0.14 13.38 0.04
CA PHE A 188 0.71 12.38 0.67
C PHE A 188 2.09 12.39 0.06
N SER A 189 3.12 12.46 0.89
CA SER A 189 4.51 12.34 0.44
C SER A 189 5.29 11.32 1.24
N PHE A 190 6.24 10.70 0.57
CA PHE A 190 7.22 9.77 1.11
C PHE A 190 8.53 9.90 0.34
N VAL A 191 9.60 9.33 0.88
CA VAL A 191 10.93 9.34 0.25
C VAL A 191 11.35 7.92 -0.08
N PHE A 192 11.99 7.72 -1.23
CA PHE A 192 12.64 6.46 -1.51
C PHE A 192 14.04 6.65 -2.11
N LYS A 193 14.90 5.63 -1.98
CA LYS A 193 16.24 5.58 -2.57
C LYS A 193 16.72 4.16 -2.79
N GLY A 194 17.63 3.97 -3.75
CA GLY A 194 18.39 2.73 -3.90
C GLY A 194 19.32 2.46 -2.72
N ILE A 195 19.49 1.20 -2.37
CA ILE A 195 20.40 0.71 -1.33
C ILE A 195 21.18 -0.51 -1.83
#